data_54d21f1f1792f910e2f0a0ebb9636b50
#
_entry.id   54d21f1f1792f910e2f0a0ebb9636b50
#
_cell.length_a   1.000
_cell.length_b   1.000
_cell.length_c   1.000
_cell.angle_alpha   90.00
_cell.angle_beta   90.00
_cell.angle_gamma   90.00
#
_symmetry.space_group_name_H-M   'P 1'
#
loop_
_entity.id
_entity.type
_entity.pdbx_description
1 polymer ?
#
loop_
_entity_poly.entity_id
_entity_poly.type
_entity_poly.pdbx_seq_one_letter_code
_entity_poly.pdbx_strand_id
1 'polypeptide(L)' 'MSRDFNPLNTTFDELQDAINDCQSDVTKFVEGNNSAGTRVRKAMQGVKQLAQDIRVEVQDQKNKQF' A
#
# COMPACT_ATOMS: atom_id res chain seq x y z
N MET A 1 19.25 17.26 -3.63
CA MET A 1 19.12 16.73 -3.65
C MET A 1 18.30 16.01 -3.53
N SER A 2 18.07 15.35 -3.65
CA SER A 2 17.15 14.92 -3.84
C SER A 2 16.87 13.67 -3.35
N ARG A 3 16.81 13.45 -2.15
CA ARG A 3 16.31 12.30 -1.62
C ARG A 3 14.87 12.12 -1.95
N ASP A 4 14.25 13.09 -2.50
CA ASP A 4 12.86 13.02 -2.91
C ASP A 4 12.64 12.12 -4.10
N PHE A 5 13.69 11.81 -4.81
CA PHE A 5 13.54 10.96 -5.98
C PHE A 5 13.73 9.50 -5.69
N ASN A 6 13.81 9.10 -4.46
CA ASN A 6 13.90 7.70 -4.15
C ASN A 6 12.55 7.03 -4.47
N PRO A 7 12.51 6.04 -5.37
CA PRO A 7 11.25 5.40 -5.74
C PRO A 7 10.54 4.74 -4.57
N LEU A 8 11.27 4.43 -3.51
CA LEU A 8 10.67 3.87 -2.32
C LEU A 8 9.67 4.84 -1.68
N ASN A 9 10.00 6.14 -1.69
CA ASN A 9 9.09 7.15 -1.15
C ASN A 9 7.76 7.15 -1.88
N THR A 10 7.81 7.07 -3.21
CA THR A 10 6.60 7.06 -4.02
C THR A 10 5.77 5.83 -3.74
N THR A 11 6.41 4.67 -3.70
CA THR A 11 5.68 3.42 -3.47
C THR A 11 5.06 3.40 -2.08
N PHE A 12 5.78 3.92 -1.10
CA PHE A 12 5.24 3.96 0.26
C PHE A 12 4.06 4.91 0.36
N ASP A 13 4.12 6.04 -0.33
CA ASP A 13 2.98 6.97 -0.36
C ASP A 13 1.76 6.32 -0.99
N GLU A 14 1.96 5.54 -2.05
CA GLU A 14 0.86 4.81 -2.69
C GLU A 14 0.24 3.81 -1.74
N LEU A 15 1.06 3.15 -0.94
CA LEU A 15 0.55 2.19 0.05
C LEU A 15 -0.29 2.91 1.09
N GLN A 16 0.18 4.04 1.59
CA GLN A 16 -0.57 4.81 2.57
C GLN A 16 -1.90 5.29 2.01
N ASP A 17 -1.89 5.76 0.76
CA ASP A 17 -3.11 6.21 0.11
C ASP A 17 -4.10 5.07 -0.06
N ALA A 18 -3.62 3.89 -0.44
CA ALA A 18 -4.49 2.74 -0.62
C ALA A 18 -5.15 2.34 0.70
N ILE A 19 -4.40 2.41 1.80
CA ILE A 19 -4.94 2.11 3.12
C ILE A 19 -5.98 3.14 3.52
N ASN A 20 -5.69 4.41 3.32
CA ASN A 20 -6.62 5.49 3.67
C ASN A 20 -7.90 5.39 2.85
N ASP A 21 -7.77 5.05 1.57
CA ASP A 21 -8.93 4.98 0.68
C ASP A 21 -9.90 3.89 1.08
N CYS A 22 -9.42 2.81 1.67
CA CYS A 22 -10.32 1.71 2.03
C CYS A 22 -10.85 1.80 3.45
N GLN A 23 -10.45 2.83 4.22
CA GLN A 23 -10.86 2.91 5.62
C GLN A 23 -12.36 3.02 5.78
N SER A 24 -13.02 3.83 4.95
CA SER A 24 -14.47 3.98 5.08
C SER A 24 -15.18 2.67 4.75
N ASP A 25 -14.64 1.87 3.84
CA ASP A 25 -15.22 0.57 3.52
C ASP A 25 -15.07 -0.40 4.68
N VAL A 26 -13.97 -0.33 5.40
CA VAL A 26 -13.80 -1.16 6.60
C VAL A 26 -14.88 -0.83 7.62
N THR A 27 -15.10 0.47 7.86
CA THR A 27 -16.13 0.91 8.79
C THR A 27 -17.52 0.43 8.33
N LYS A 28 -17.82 0.59 7.06
CA LYS A 28 -19.11 0.17 6.51
C LYS A 28 -19.31 -1.33 6.64
N PHE A 29 -18.27 -2.09 6.41
CA PHE A 29 -18.37 -3.54 6.52
C PHE A 29 -18.69 -3.95 7.96
N VAL A 30 -17.97 -3.33 8.91
CA VAL A 30 -18.22 -3.62 10.33
C VAL A 30 -19.66 -3.30 10.71
N GLU A 31 -20.24 -2.30 10.05
CA GLU A 31 -21.62 -1.89 10.28
C GLU A 31 -22.65 -2.75 9.54
N GLY A 32 -22.20 -3.74 8.80
CA GLY A 32 -23.10 -4.68 8.17
C GLY A 32 -23.23 -4.59 6.65
N ASN A 33 -22.43 -3.75 6.00
CA ASN A 33 -22.49 -3.59 4.54
C ASN A 33 -21.60 -4.62 3.87
N ASN A 34 -22.21 -5.68 3.32
CA ASN A 34 -21.43 -6.76 2.70
C ASN A 34 -20.66 -6.32 1.47
N SER A 35 -21.21 -5.40 0.70
CA SER A 35 -20.51 -4.90 -0.49
C SER A 35 -19.20 -4.22 -0.12
N ALA A 36 -19.20 -3.53 1.03
CA ALA A 36 -17.97 -2.89 1.51
C ALA A 36 -16.89 -3.91 1.81
N GLY A 37 -17.29 -5.09 2.32
CA GLY A 37 -16.33 -6.16 2.57
C GLY A 37 -15.63 -6.62 1.31
N THR A 38 -16.39 -6.74 0.22
CA THR A 38 -15.80 -7.10 -1.07
C THR A 38 -14.79 -6.05 -1.52
N ARG A 39 -15.12 -4.78 -1.34
CA ARG A 39 -14.21 -3.70 -1.71
C ARG A 39 -12.95 -3.72 -0.85
N VAL A 40 -13.08 -4.01 0.45
CA VAL A 40 -11.91 -4.13 1.33
C VAL A 40 -11.00 -5.25 0.87
N ARG A 41 -11.56 -6.42 0.56
CA ARG A 41 -10.74 -7.53 0.10
C ARG A 41 -9.99 -7.18 -1.18
N LYS A 42 -10.67 -6.51 -2.11
CA LYS A 42 -10.05 -6.10 -3.36
C LYS A 42 -8.95 -5.09 -3.11
N ALA A 43 -9.19 -4.12 -2.22
CA ALA A 43 -8.18 -3.14 -1.86
C ALA A 43 -6.95 -3.81 -1.26
N MET A 44 -7.14 -4.84 -0.45
CA MET A 44 -6.02 -5.53 0.17
C MET A 44 -5.15 -6.26 -0.84
N GLN A 45 -5.70 -6.68 -1.99
CA GLN A 45 -4.87 -7.24 -3.05
C GLN A 45 -3.87 -6.20 -3.53
N GLY A 46 -4.32 -4.97 -3.72
CA GLY A 46 -3.41 -3.89 -4.12
C GLY A 46 -2.40 -3.55 -3.04
N VAL A 47 -2.83 -3.52 -1.79
CA VAL A 47 -1.93 -3.26 -0.66
C VAL A 47 -0.87 -4.35 -0.58
N LYS A 48 -1.26 -5.60 -0.75
CA LYS A 48 -0.32 -6.71 -0.74
C LYS A 48 0.75 -6.54 -1.80
N GLN A 49 0.35 -6.15 -3.01
CA GLN A 49 1.30 -5.94 -4.09
C GLN A 49 2.24 -4.78 -3.78
N LEU A 50 1.70 -3.68 -3.26
CA LEU A 50 2.53 -2.54 -2.90
C LEU A 50 3.52 -2.89 -1.79
N ALA A 51 3.07 -3.68 -0.82
CA ALA A 51 3.96 -4.12 0.25
C ALA A 51 5.10 -4.97 -0.31
N GLN A 52 4.81 -5.84 -1.27
CA GLN A 52 5.84 -6.65 -1.91
C GLN A 52 6.81 -5.77 -2.69
N ASP A 53 6.27 -4.78 -3.41
CA ASP A 53 7.12 -3.86 -4.17
C ASP A 53 8.08 -3.11 -3.24
N ILE A 54 7.60 -2.71 -2.07
CA ILE A 54 8.45 -2.03 -1.09
C ILE A 54 9.57 -2.96 -0.62
N ARG A 55 9.25 -4.20 -0.33
CA ARG A 55 10.25 -5.15 0.12
C ARG A 55 11.33 -5.36 -0.94
N VAL A 56 10.92 -5.49 -2.18
CA VAL A 56 11.85 -5.65 -3.30
C VAL A 56 12.73 -4.41 -3.44
N GLU A 57 12.11 -3.24 -3.36
CA GLU A 57 12.84 -1.98 -3.52
C GLU A 57 13.86 -1.80 -2.39
N VAL A 58 13.49 -2.11 -1.17
CA VAL A 58 14.42 -2.01 -0.04
C VAL A 58 15.61 -2.94 -0.25
N GLN A 59 15.33 -4.18 -0.64
CA GLN A 59 16.40 -5.15 -0.85
C GLN A 59 17.33 -4.70 -1.98
N ASP A 60 16.76 -4.18 -3.06
CA ASP A 60 17.53 -3.70 -4.19
C ASP A 60 18.45 -2.55 -3.78
N GLN A 61 17.93 -1.60 -3.01
CA GLN A 61 18.73 -0.47 -2.58
C GLN A 61 19.83 -0.89 -1.60
N LYS A 62 19.53 -1.83 -0.74
CA LYS A 62 20.56 -2.35 0.16
C LYS A 62 21.69 -3.01 -0.61
N ASN A 63 21.35 -3.75 -1.65
CA ASN A 63 22.37 -4.43 -2.46
C ASN A 63 23.25 -3.42 -3.20
N LYS A 64 22.68 -2.30 -3.59
CA LYS A 64 23.45 -1.29 -4.33
C LYS A 64 24.39 -0.50 -3.44
N GLN A 65 24.16 -0.52 -2.15
CA GLN A 65 25.01 0.24 -1.23
C GLN A 65 26.32 -0.46 -0.95
N PHE A 66 26.47 -1.69 -1.33
CA PHE A 66 27.66 -2.46 -1.11
C PHE A 66 28.21 -2.99 -2.42
#